data_56467c931c1bbc67e9e8c2259ff60563
#
_entry.id   56467c931c1bbc67e9e8c2259ff60563
#
_cell.length_a   1.000
_cell.length_b   1.000
_cell.length_c   1.000
_cell.angle_alpha   90.00
_cell.angle_beta   90.00
_cell.angle_gamma   90.00
#
_symmetry.space_group_name_H-M   'P 1'
#
loop_
_entity.id
_entity.type
_entity.pdbx_description
1 polymer ?
#
loop_
_entity_poly.entity_id
_entity_poly.type
_entity_poly.pdbx_seq_one_letter_code
_entity_poly.pdbx_strand_id
1 'polypeptide(L)'
;DAGCIVLSQSQEASGEEISGTVKHLNRALESVKCKRRFTENEILNKNWEKFTDEDFQKIFNSGYVMEDFEKQCFDEKEGFQSLYFMELKISETQLEKAAHQILDDPECGDVFRIKGFVKLEENAAAVTENEKMNSGSAQKVSADNNWLELNATRKEFSLRPISAGQEVVIVIGENMNEARIREYLGTE
;
A
#
# COMPACT_ATOMS: atom_id res chain seq x y z
N ASP A 1 23.22 1.92 -3.57
CA ASP A 1 24.33 1.86 -2.59
C ASP A 1 24.18 0.77 -1.52
N ALA A 2 23.08 0.00 -1.51
CA ALA A 2 22.87 -1.08 -0.55
C ALA A 2 23.90 -2.22 -0.71
N GLY A 3 24.42 -2.73 0.39
CA GLY A 3 25.33 -3.90 0.37
C GLY A 3 24.59 -5.24 0.31
N CYS A 4 23.31 -5.27 0.69
CA CYS A 4 22.45 -6.46 0.64
C CYS A 4 21.02 -6.05 0.28
N ILE A 5 20.29 -6.95 -0.36
CA ILE A 5 18.87 -6.80 -0.68
C ILE A 5 18.09 -7.94 -0.03
N VAL A 6 16.98 -7.56 0.60
CA VAL A 6 16.01 -8.52 1.13
C VAL A 6 14.77 -8.48 0.24
N LEU A 7 14.43 -9.60 -0.39
CA LEU A 7 13.20 -9.77 -1.14
C LEU A 7 12.08 -10.19 -0.19
N SER A 8 11.23 -9.25 0.19
CA SER A 8 10.05 -9.53 1.00
C SER A 8 8.91 -10.10 0.16
N GLN A 9 8.00 -10.83 0.80
CA GLN A 9 6.82 -11.43 0.15
C GLN A 9 7.17 -12.39 -1.00
N SER A 10 8.34 -13.03 -0.92
CA SER A 10 8.84 -13.97 -1.94
C SER A 10 8.59 -15.44 -1.61
N GLN A 11 7.71 -15.73 -0.63
CA GLN A 11 7.48 -17.08 -0.13
C GLN A 11 6.91 -18.04 -1.18
N GLU A 12 6.07 -17.50 -2.07
CA GLU A 12 5.41 -18.24 -3.15
C GLU A 12 6.06 -18.00 -4.51
N ALA A 13 7.09 -17.14 -4.56
CA ALA A 13 7.77 -16.84 -5.80
C ALA A 13 8.65 -18.00 -6.25
N SER A 14 8.56 -18.36 -7.52
CA SER A 14 9.44 -19.34 -8.15
C SER A 14 10.87 -18.82 -8.26
N GLY A 15 11.84 -19.72 -8.37
CA GLY A 15 13.24 -19.34 -8.61
C GLY A 15 13.43 -18.49 -9.88
N GLU A 16 12.56 -18.67 -10.87
CA GLU A 16 12.57 -17.93 -12.12
C GLU A 16 12.12 -16.47 -11.93
N GLU A 17 11.07 -16.23 -11.13
CA GLU A 17 10.60 -14.91 -10.76
C GLU A 17 11.63 -14.13 -9.92
N ILE A 18 12.25 -14.82 -8.96
CA ILE A 18 13.33 -14.23 -8.15
C ILE A 18 14.51 -13.83 -9.04
N SER A 19 14.97 -14.74 -9.89
CA SER A 19 16.05 -14.46 -10.86
C SER A 19 15.68 -13.34 -11.84
N GLY A 20 14.42 -13.30 -12.29
CA GLY A 20 13.86 -12.22 -13.10
C GLY A 20 13.94 -10.87 -12.41
N THR A 21 13.54 -10.82 -11.15
CA THR A 21 13.58 -9.59 -10.31
C THR A 21 15.02 -9.08 -10.17
N VAL A 22 15.97 -9.96 -9.90
CA VAL A 22 17.40 -9.60 -9.82
C VAL A 22 17.94 -9.06 -11.14
N LYS A 23 17.56 -9.69 -12.25
CA LYS A 23 17.93 -9.20 -13.59
C LYS A 23 17.34 -7.82 -13.87
N HIS A 24 16.08 -7.58 -13.51
CA HIS A 24 15.44 -6.28 -13.67
C HIS A 24 16.14 -5.20 -12.83
N LEU A 25 16.47 -5.51 -11.58
CA LEU A 25 17.22 -4.60 -10.71
C LEU A 25 18.58 -4.23 -11.35
N ASN A 26 19.33 -5.21 -11.80
CA ASN A 26 20.63 -4.97 -12.42
C ASN A 26 20.53 -4.16 -13.72
N ARG A 27 19.46 -4.38 -14.53
CA ARG A 27 19.17 -3.56 -15.71
C ARG A 27 18.82 -2.11 -15.35
N ALA A 28 18.05 -1.91 -14.27
CA ALA A 28 17.72 -0.57 -13.78
C ALA A 28 18.99 0.18 -13.33
N LEU A 29 19.92 -0.49 -12.65
CA LEU A 29 21.22 0.08 -12.31
C LEU A 29 22.03 0.44 -13.55
N GLU A 30 22.00 -0.40 -14.57
CA GLU A 30 22.67 -0.15 -15.85
C GLU A 30 22.10 1.05 -16.60
N SER A 31 20.77 1.21 -16.59
CA SER A 31 20.09 2.34 -17.25
C SER A 31 20.49 3.70 -16.69
N VAL A 32 20.87 3.76 -15.42
CA VAL A 32 21.39 4.95 -14.74
C VAL A 32 22.92 5.01 -14.72
N LYS A 33 23.59 4.19 -15.56
CA LYS A 33 25.06 4.09 -15.68
C LYS A 33 25.78 3.72 -14.38
N CYS A 34 25.06 3.15 -13.44
CA CYS A 34 25.65 2.59 -12.22
C CYS A 34 26.40 1.30 -12.53
N LYS A 35 27.63 1.18 -12.04
CA LYS A 35 28.45 -0.03 -12.23
C LYS A 35 28.09 -1.15 -11.27
N ARG A 36 27.34 -0.85 -10.20
CA ARG A 36 26.90 -1.85 -9.24
C ARG A 36 26.05 -2.94 -9.89
N ARG A 37 26.34 -4.19 -9.53
CA ARG A 37 25.53 -5.36 -9.89
C ARG A 37 25.36 -6.22 -8.66
N PHE A 38 24.12 -6.62 -8.38
CA PHE A 38 23.82 -7.55 -7.32
C PHE A 38 23.99 -9.00 -7.78
N THR A 39 24.63 -9.78 -6.94
CA THR A 39 24.82 -11.23 -7.12
C THR A 39 23.91 -11.99 -6.16
N GLU A 40 23.70 -13.28 -6.39
CA GLU A 40 22.88 -14.14 -5.52
C GLU A 40 23.33 -14.11 -4.04
N ASN A 41 24.63 -13.97 -3.79
CA ASN A 41 25.18 -13.91 -2.44
C ASN A 41 24.79 -12.64 -1.67
N GLU A 42 24.37 -11.59 -2.35
CA GLU A 42 23.98 -10.30 -1.77
C GLU A 42 22.47 -10.18 -1.63
N ILE A 43 21.72 -11.24 -1.92
CA ILE A 43 20.28 -11.27 -1.90
C ILE A 43 19.79 -12.27 -0.86
N LEU A 44 18.84 -11.85 -0.04
CA LEU A 44 18.12 -12.70 0.90
C LEU A 44 16.66 -12.80 0.46
N ASN A 45 16.20 -14.01 0.18
CA ASN A 45 14.84 -14.31 -0.29
C ASN A 45 14.15 -15.38 0.55
N LYS A 46 14.36 -15.34 1.86
CA LYS A 46 13.77 -16.28 2.80
C LYS A 46 12.47 -15.76 3.38
N ASN A 47 11.57 -16.66 3.78
CA ASN A 47 10.45 -16.31 4.64
C ASN A 47 10.98 -15.79 5.99
N TRP A 48 10.36 -14.73 6.54
CA TRP A 48 10.71 -14.12 7.82
C TRP A 48 10.86 -15.14 8.97
N GLU A 49 9.95 -16.11 9.03
CA GLU A 49 9.97 -17.17 10.03
C GLU A 49 11.21 -18.08 9.96
N LYS A 50 11.91 -18.06 8.83
CA LYS A 50 13.12 -18.85 8.58
C LYS A 50 14.41 -18.04 8.66
N PHE A 51 14.32 -16.77 9.06
CA PHE A 51 15.51 -15.93 9.27
C PHE A 51 16.26 -16.43 10.49
N THR A 52 17.57 -16.56 10.34
CA THR A 52 18.50 -16.96 11.39
C THR A 52 19.33 -15.76 11.85
N ASP A 53 20.00 -15.88 12.98
CA ASP A 53 20.93 -14.86 13.46
C ASP A 53 22.02 -14.55 12.42
N GLU A 54 22.44 -15.54 11.64
CA GLU A 54 23.42 -15.37 10.56
C GLU A 54 22.85 -14.50 9.42
N ASP A 55 21.57 -14.64 9.07
CA ASP A 55 20.92 -13.78 8.08
C ASP A 55 20.87 -12.32 8.56
N PHE A 56 20.53 -12.11 9.84
CA PHE A 56 20.56 -10.77 10.43
C PHE A 56 21.97 -10.20 10.50
N GLN A 57 22.98 -11.00 10.88
CA GLN A 57 24.38 -10.58 10.85
C GLN A 57 24.83 -10.20 9.43
N LYS A 58 24.39 -10.93 8.42
CA LYS A 58 24.66 -10.61 7.02
C LYS A 58 24.08 -9.25 6.64
N ILE A 59 22.83 -8.94 7.04
CA ILE A 59 22.21 -7.65 6.80
C ILE A 59 22.98 -6.53 7.51
N PHE A 60 23.27 -6.70 8.81
CA PHE A 60 23.97 -5.71 9.61
C PHE A 60 25.38 -5.41 9.09
N ASN A 61 26.09 -6.42 8.62
CA ASN A 61 27.47 -6.31 8.16
C ASN A 61 27.59 -5.98 6.67
N SER A 62 26.49 -5.95 5.92
CA SER A 62 26.52 -5.71 4.47
C SER A 62 27.01 -4.32 4.09
N GLY A 63 26.79 -3.33 4.96
CA GLY A 63 27.20 -1.96 4.72
C GLY A 63 26.55 -1.35 3.48
N TYR A 64 27.30 -0.48 2.81
CA TYR A 64 26.91 0.07 1.52
C TYR A 64 28.13 0.17 0.59
N VAL A 65 27.87 0.09 -0.71
CA VAL A 65 28.89 0.25 -1.75
C VAL A 65 28.56 1.54 -2.51
N MET A 66 29.44 2.54 -2.40
CA MET A 66 29.28 3.78 -3.16
C MET A 66 29.66 3.56 -4.62
N GLU A 67 28.74 3.88 -5.49
CA GLU A 67 28.95 3.90 -6.94
C GLU A 67 28.30 5.15 -7.51
N ASP A 68 28.93 5.71 -8.53
CA ASP A 68 28.37 6.83 -9.26
C ASP A 68 27.21 6.36 -10.14
N PHE A 69 26.18 7.20 -10.25
CA PHE A 69 25.04 6.97 -11.13
C PHE A 69 24.48 8.28 -11.66
N GLU A 70 23.85 8.24 -12.82
CA GLU A 70 23.11 9.38 -13.35
C GLU A 70 21.71 9.43 -12.75
N LYS A 71 21.41 10.50 -12.02
CA LYS A 71 20.07 10.71 -11.47
C LYS A 71 19.08 10.93 -12.62
N GLN A 72 18.11 10.04 -12.76
CA GLN A 72 16.98 10.26 -13.65
C GLN A 72 16.00 11.23 -12.97
N CYS A 73 15.69 12.34 -13.64
CA CYS A 73 14.63 13.24 -13.24
C CYS A 73 13.41 12.88 -14.09
N PHE A 74 12.38 12.37 -13.45
CA PHE A 74 11.07 12.21 -14.07
C PHE A 74 10.32 13.55 -13.96
N ASP A 75 9.57 13.90 -14.99
CA ASP A 75 8.64 15.01 -14.91
C ASP A 75 7.59 14.66 -13.85
N GLU A 76 7.24 15.60 -12.96
CA GLU A 76 6.22 15.38 -11.92
C GLU A 76 4.88 14.94 -12.50
N LYS A 77 4.62 15.25 -13.78
CA LYS A 77 3.42 14.85 -14.51
C LYS A 77 3.42 13.40 -14.98
N GLU A 78 4.60 12.77 -15.07
CA GLU A 78 4.78 11.38 -15.51
C GLU A 78 4.92 10.39 -14.34
N GLY A 79 4.89 10.90 -13.12
CA GLY A 79 5.01 10.10 -11.91
C GLY A 79 3.66 9.79 -11.25
N PHE A 80 3.71 8.97 -10.23
CA PHE A 80 2.55 8.69 -9.39
C PHE A 80 2.04 9.98 -8.75
N GLN A 81 0.74 10.19 -8.84
CA GLN A 81 0.04 11.29 -8.21
C GLN A 81 -0.63 10.80 -6.92
N SER A 82 -0.79 11.70 -5.96
CA SER A 82 -1.57 11.46 -4.75
C SER A 82 -2.60 12.57 -4.60
N LEU A 83 -3.87 12.20 -4.55
CA LEU A 83 -4.97 13.09 -4.26
C LEU A 83 -5.38 12.92 -2.80
N TYR A 84 -5.61 14.03 -2.12
CA TYR A 84 -5.91 14.07 -0.69
C TYR A 84 -7.35 14.57 -0.48
N PHE A 85 -8.15 13.79 0.23
CA PHE A 85 -9.52 14.11 0.58
C PHE A 85 -9.64 14.16 2.10
N MET A 86 -9.95 15.33 2.62
CA MET A 86 -10.06 15.57 4.06
C MET A 86 -11.52 15.73 4.47
N GLU A 87 -11.81 15.46 5.74
CA GLU A 87 -13.12 15.71 6.35
C GLU A 87 -14.28 15.06 5.59
N LEU A 88 -14.09 13.80 5.16
CA LEU A 88 -15.10 13.05 4.45
C LEU A 88 -16.28 12.71 5.36
N LYS A 89 -17.45 13.20 5.00
CA LYS A 89 -18.72 12.83 5.65
C LYS A 89 -19.31 11.61 4.95
N ILE A 90 -18.82 10.45 5.26
CA ILE A 90 -19.16 9.21 4.56
C ILE A 90 -19.41 8.08 5.58
N SER A 91 -20.41 7.24 5.33
CA SER A 91 -20.63 6.04 6.12
C SER A 91 -19.66 4.92 5.71
N GLU A 92 -19.48 3.93 6.59
CA GLU A 92 -18.64 2.75 6.31
C GLU A 92 -19.02 2.07 5.00
N THR A 93 -20.30 1.78 4.80
CA THR A 93 -20.82 1.14 3.57
C THR A 93 -20.60 1.97 2.32
N GLN A 94 -20.75 3.30 2.42
CA GLN A 94 -20.50 4.21 1.31
C GLN A 94 -19.01 4.27 0.98
N LEU A 95 -18.14 4.30 2.00
CA LEU A 95 -16.68 4.32 1.83
C LEU A 95 -16.18 3.05 1.12
N GLU A 96 -16.67 1.88 1.55
CA GLU A 96 -16.36 0.61 0.92
C GLU A 96 -16.78 0.60 -0.56
N LYS A 97 -18.03 0.97 -0.83
CA LYS A 97 -18.56 1.06 -2.20
C LYS A 97 -17.77 2.04 -3.05
N ALA A 98 -17.47 3.24 -2.53
CA ALA A 98 -16.69 4.25 -3.23
C ALA A 98 -15.29 3.76 -3.55
N ALA A 99 -14.61 3.10 -2.60
CA ALA A 99 -13.27 2.58 -2.81
C ALA A 99 -13.24 1.54 -3.95
N HIS A 100 -14.19 0.60 -3.99
CA HIS A 100 -14.30 -0.37 -5.09
C HIS A 100 -14.59 0.33 -6.42
N GLN A 101 -15.55 1.26 -6.46
CA GLN A 101 -15.88 2.00 -7.67
C GLN A 101 -14.69 2.79 -8.23
N ILE A 102 -13.94 3.47 -7.37
CA ILE A 102 -12.75 4.24 -7.78
C ILE A 102 -11.65 3.33 -8.34
N LEU A 103 -11.45 2.14 -7.76
CA LEU A 103 -10.43 1.19 -8.22
C LEU A 103 -10.82 0.52 -9.54
N ASP A 104 -12.11 0.35 -9.81
CA ASP A 104 -12.62 -0.42 -10.96
C ASP A 104 -13.01 0.49 -12.14
N ASP A 105 -13.33 1.76 -11.90
CA ASP A 105 -13.74 2.69 -12.95
C ASP A 105 -12.54 3.30 -13.69
N PRO A 106 -12.34 2.97 -14.98
CA PRO A 106 -11.25 3.52 -15.77
C PRO A 106 -11.35 5.04 -15.97
N GLU A 107 -12.53 5.65 -15.79
CA GLU A 107 -12.69 7.11 -15.86
C GLU A 107 -12.05 7.82 -14.65
N CYS A 108 -11.74 7.10 -13.57
CA CYS A 108 -10.97 7.61 -12.44
C CYS A 108 -9.47 7.72 -12.74
N GLY A 109 -9.00 7.16 -13.84
CA GLY A 109 -7.59 6.98 -14.17
C GLY A 109 -7.07 5.62 -13.69
N ASP A 110 -5.76 5.46 -13.71
CA ASP A 110 -5.14 4.21 -13.23
C ASP A 110 -4.85 4.29 -11.72
N VAL A 111 -5.88 4.03 -10.93
CA VAL A 111 -5.79 4.04 -9.47
C VAL A 111 -5.18 2.73 -8.96
N PHE A 112 -4.10 2.83 -8.18
CA PHE A 112 -3.38 1.66 -7.64
C PHE A 112 -3.78 1.35 -6.21
N ARG A 113 -4.02 2.39 -5.40
CA ARG A 113 -4.25 2.26 -3.97
C ARG A 113 -5.07 3.40 -3.42
N ILE A 114 -5.95 3.07 -2.49
CA ILE A 114 -6.65 4.04 -1.64
C ILE A 114 -6.30 3.70 -0.20
N LYS A 115 -5.86 4.68 0.57
CA LYS A 115 -5.55 4.49 1.99
C LYS A 115 -5.93 5.73 2.79
N GLY A 116 -6.19 5.55 4.06
CA GLY A 116 -6.43 6.69 4.93
C GLY A 116 -7.19 6.33 6.19
N PHE A 117 -7.63 7.38 6.85
CA PHE A 117 -8.40 7.27 8.08
C PHE A 117 -9.64 8.14 7.97
N VAL A 118 -10.77 7.59 8.36
CA VAL A 118 -12.08 8.27 8.31
C VAL A 118 -12.71 8.20 9.69
N LYS A 119 -13.30 9.32 10.11
CA LYS A 119 -14.11 9.36 11.31
C LYS A 119 -15.58 9.18 10.92
N LEU A 120 -16.22 8.14 11.41
CA LEU A 120 -17.63 7.89 11.15
C LEU A 120 -18.50 8.88 11.92
N GLU A 121 -19.57 9.37 11.33
CA GLU A 121 -20.57 10.16 12.04
C GLU A 121 -21.35 9.28 13.03
N GLU A 122 -21.66 9.80 14.22
CA GLU A 122 -22.33 9.07 15.31
C GLU A 122 -23.70 8.48 14.93
N ASN A 123 -24.33 8.97 13.87
CA ASN A 123 -25.65 8.52 13.41
C ASN A 123 -25.62 7.30 12.48
N ALA A 124 -24.46 6.84 12.02
CA ALA A 124 -24.36 5.67 11.14
C ALA A 124 -24.31 4.32 11.89
N ALA A 125 -24.12 4.35 13.19
CA ALA A 125 -24.01 3.16 14.04
C ALA A 125 -25.37 2.51 14.42
N ALA A 126 -26.53 3.10 14.05
CA ALA A 126 -27.85 2.68 14.56
C ALA A 126 -28.62 1.69 13.67
N VAL A 127 -28.08 1.19 12.56
CA VAL A 127 -28.86 0.36 11.61
C VAL A 127 -28.48 -1.13 11.57
N THR A 128 -27.58 -1.60 12.42
CA THR A 128 -27.18 -3.02 12.42
C THR A 128 -27.60 -3.83 13.65
N GLU A 129 -28.85 -3.66 14.13
CA GLU A 129 -29.36 -4.50 15.25
C GLU A 129 -30.15 -5.75 14.84
N ASN A 130 -30.31 -6.11 13.58
CA ASN A 130 -31.21 -7.21 13.19
C ASN A 130 -30.60 -8.42 12.48
N GLU A 131 -29.26 -8.60 12.46
CA GLU A 131 -28.70 -9.89 11.99
C GLU A 131 -27.62 -10.42 12.95
N LYS A 132 -28.02 -10.78 14.19
CA LYS A 132 -27.21 -11.60 15.09
C LYS A 132 -27.85 -12.95 15.31
N MET A 133 -27.41 -13.94 14.52
CA MET A 133 -27.27 -15.32 15.02
C MET A 133 -26.16 -16.04 14.24
N ASN A 134 -25.14 -16.47 15.00
CA ASN A 134 -24.02 -17.37 14.68
C ASN A 134 -22.74 -16.75 14.11
N SER A 135 -21.83 -16.35 14.98
CA SER A 135 -20.55 -17.05 15.23
C SER A 135 -19.60 -16.20 16.06
N GLY A 136 -18.82 -16.83 16.89
CA GLY A 136 -18.11 -16.33 18.04
C GLY A 136 -17.09 -15.22 17.84
N SER A 137 -16.85 -14.51 18.98
CA SER A 137 -15.84 -13.50 19.26
C SER A 137 -15.96 -12.16 18.53
N ALA A 138 -17.07 -11.44 18.71
CA ALA A 138 -17.08 -10.00 18.53
C ALA A 138 -16.49 -9.32 19.78
N GLN A 139 -15.28 -8.78 19.68
CA GLN A 139 -14.78 -7.80 20.64
C GLN A 139 -15.73 -6.60 20.62
N LYS A 140 -16.33 -6.32 21.78
CA LYS A 140 -17.12 -5.11 22.01
C LYS A 140 -16.22 -3.90 21.82
N VAL A 141 -16.34 -3.22 20.68
CA VAL A 141 -15.74 -1.90 20.47
C VAL A 141 -16.50 -0.93 21.39
N SER A 142 -15.81 -0.32 22.33
CA SER A 142 -16.34 0.72 23.20
C SER A 142 -16.80 1.91 22.36
N ALA A 143 -17.89 2.57 22.79
CA ALA A 143 -18.65 3.60 22.07
C ALA A 143 -17.89 4.91 21.72
N ASP A 144 -16.60 4.99 21.99
CA ASP A 144 -15.78 6.20 21.77
C ASP A 144 -14.86 6.14 20.54
N ASN A 145 -14.88 5.06 19.75
CA ASN A 145 -13.92 4.86 18.67
C ASN A 145 -14.59 4.78 17.30
N ASN A 146 -14.99 5.93 16.75
CA ASN A 146 -15.59 6.04 15.42
C ASN A 146 -14.55 6.19 14.30
N TRP A 147 -13.31 5.69 14.48
CA TRP A 147 -12.29 5.78 13.48
C TRP A 147 -12.10 4.46 12.72
N LEU A 148 -11.99 4.57 11.40
CA LEU A 148 -11.67 3.46 10.52
C LEU A 148 -10.37 3.75 9.75
N GLU A 149 -9.52 2.73 9.65
CA GLU A 149 -8.38 2.70 8.73
C GLU A 149 -8.80 1.98 7.46
N LEU A 150 -8.69 2.67 6.32
CA LEU A 150 -8.91 2.14 4.98
C LEU A 150 -7.58 1.80 4.33
N ASN A 151 -7.47 0.62 3.74
CA ASN A 151 -6.41 0.26 2.82
C ASN A 151 -7.01 -0.63 1.72
N ALA A 152 -7.04 -0.12 0.50
CA ALA A 152 -7.66 -0.78 -0.63
C ALA A 152 -6.75 -0.76 -1.86
N THR A 153 -6.67 -1.89 -2.53
CA THR A 153 -6.07 -2.10 -3.84
C THR A 153 -7.01 -2.98 -4.67
N ARG A 154 -6.76 -3.19 -5.95
CA ARG A 154 -7.54 -4.13 -6.77
C ARG A 154 -7.51 -5.58 -6.27
N LYS A 155 -6.53 -5.95 -5.42
CA LYS A 155 -6.34 -7.32 -4.92
C LYS A 155 -6.77 -7.49 -3.47
N GLU A 156 -6.69 -6.45 -2.69
CA GLU A 156 -6.91 -6.49 -1.24
C GLU A 156 -7.75 -5.31 -0.80
N PHE A 157 -8.72 -5.55 0.04
CA PHE A 157 -9.52 -4.54 0.71
C PHE A 157 -9.47 -4.78 2.22
N SER A 158 -9.22 -3.73 2.98
CA SER A 158 -9.21 -3.77 4.43
C SER A 158 -9.79 -2.49 5.01
N LEU A 159 -10.80 -2.64 5.87
CA LEU A 159 -11.39 -1.57 6.66
C LEU A 159 -11.36 -2.02 8.11
N ARG A 160 -10.64 -1.31 8.98
CA ARG A 160 -10.37 -1.73 10.36
C ARG A 160 -10.66 -0.62 11.35
N PRO A 161 -11.35 -0.92 12.47
CA PRO A 161 -11.48 0.03 13.58
C PRO A 161 -10.11 0.34 14.18
N ILE A 162 -9.87 1.62 14.46
CA ILE A 162 -8.65 2.09 15.15
C ILE A 162 -9.02 3.07 16.26
N SER A 163 -8.10 3.30 17.19
CA SER A 163 -8.35 4.16 18.35
C SER A 163 -8.33 5.66 18.03
N ALA A 164 -7.54 6.07 17.05
CA ALA A 164 -7.43 7.45 16.60
C ALA A 164 -6.75 7.51 15.22
N GLY A 165 -7.03 8.56 14.46
CA GLY A 165 -6.43 8.80 13.14
C GLY A 165 -6.40 10.28 12.80
N GLN A 166 -5.82 10.61 11.67
CA GLN A 166 -5.96 11.92 11.03
C GLN A 166 -6.94 11.76 9.88
N GLU A 167 -8.00 12.56 9.86
CA GLU A 167 -9.06 12.47 8.87
C GLU A 167 -8.57 12.84 7.47
N VAL A 168 -8.10 11.83 6.75
CA VAL A 168 -7.62 11.97 5.38
C VAL A 168 -7.73 10.64 4.64
N VAL A 169 -8.26 10.68 3.42
CA VAL A 169 -8.20 9.60 2.45
C VAL A 169 -7.28 10.02 1.30
N ILE A 170 -6.35 9.16 0.96
CA ILE A 170 -5.35 9.39 -0.08
C ILE A 170 -5.59 8.39 -1.20
N VAL A 171 -5.84 8.89 -2.40
CA VAL A 171 -5.95 8.09 -3.63
C VAL A 171 -4.64 8.23 -4.40
N ILE A 172 -4.02 7.12 -4.75
CA ILE A 172 -2.70 7.04 -5.38
C ILE A 172 -2.84 6.35 -6.74
N GLY A 173 -2.35 6.99 -7.79
CA GLY A 173 -2.45 6.47 -9.15
C GLY A 173 -1.76 7.34 -10.19
N GLU A 174 -2.00 7.02 -11.46
CA GLU A 174 -1.54 7.79 -12.62
C GLU A 174 -2.74 8.32 -13.39
N ASN A 175 -2.58 9.48 -14.05
CA ASN A 175 -3.60 10.11 -14.89
C ASN A 175 -4.96 10.21 -14.20
N MET A 176 -4.97 10.50 -12.90
CA MET A 176 -6.19 10.49 -12.10
C MET A 176 -7.14 11.62 -12.44
N ASN A 177 -8.42 11.29 -12.53
CA ASN A 177 -9.52 12.25 -12.70
C ASN A 177 -10.12 12.59 -11.32
N GLU A 178 -9.61 13.66 -10.72
CA GLU A 178 -10.02 14.09 -9.39
C GLU A 178 -11.54 14.36 -9.31
N ALA A 179 -12.14 14.96 -10.34
CA ALA A 179 -13.58 15.27 -10.34
C ALA A 179 -14.42 13.97 -10.25
N ARG A 180 -14.04 12.94 -11.01
CA ARG A 180 -14.73 11.66 -10.98
C ARG A 180 -14.56 10.93 -9.64
N ILE A 181 -13.39 11.01 -9.05
CA ILE A 181 -13.11 10.44 -7.72
C ILE A 181 -13.94 11.15 -6.64
N ARG A 182 -14.05 12.49 -6.72
CA ARG A 182 -14.88 13.29 -5.81
C ARG A 182 -16.36 12.88 -5.85
N GLU A 183 -16.91 12.61 -7.04
CA GLU A 183 -18.28 12.12 -7.18
C GLU A 183 -18.54 10.86 -6.35
N TYR A 184 -17.63 9.88 -6.40
CA TYR A 184 -17.76 8.64 -5.62
C TYR A 184 -17.59 8.85 -4.12
N LEU A 185 -16.71 9.77 -3.72
CA LEU A 185 -16.50 10.11 -2.30
C LEU A 185 -17.57 11.06 -1.74
N GLY A 186 -18.47 11.58 -2.58
CA GLY A 186 -19.54 12.51 -2.16
C GLY A 186 -19.01 13.88 -1.72
N THR A 187 -17.88 14.32 -2.28
CA THR A 187 -17.30 15.66 -2.03
C THR A 187 -17.47 16.56 -3.24
N GLU A 188 -17.83 17.82 -3.00
CA GLU A 188 -17.89 18.87 -4.04
C GLU A 188 -16.49 19.37 -4.45
#